data_cbe891dd1da63ea62cf46ad62451649b
#
_entry.id   cbe891dd1da63ea62cf46ad62451649b
#
_cell.length_a   1.000
_cell.length_b   1.000
_cell.length_c   1.000
_cell.angle_alpha   90.00
_cell.angle_beta   90.00
_cell.angle_gamma   90.00
#
_symmetry.space_group_name_H-M   'P 1'
#
loop_
_entity.id
_entity.type
_entity.pdbx_description
1 polymer ?
#
loop_
_entity_poly.entity_id
_entity_poly.type
_entity_poly.pdbx_seq_one_letter_code
_entity_poly.pdbx_strand_id
1 'polypeptide(L)'
;MNAVTPASSRSFDFEDWLKAAQAARRIDLSHPMQKGMPIHPAHPPFHITLNNRHGDVLRSCGHSSSNELMVTSTHSSTHIDALCHVSEHGALYGKYDAGREQQGTGLFKVHGAETIAPIFRRGVLLDVARALGVDALDPAHEITVAELEAAEAASGTRVGEGDVVLVRTGWAAYWQDSPKYLGLDSAGAPGPGVEGGHWLAARKPFSVGSDTSAFEVMNHHNITLEVHMILIAQNGIHIIENLTLDELGAAGQGSFAFVAQPLRITGATGSPVRPLALL
;
A
#
# COMPACT_ATOMS: atom_id res chain seq x y z
N MET A 1 -50.57 6.68 -14.44
CA MET A 1 -49.35 7.46 -14.59
C MET A 1 -48.82 7.77 -13.19
N ASN A 2 -47.91 6.98 -12.70
CA ASN A 2 -47.28 7.21 -11.36
C ASN A 2 -46.10 8.18 -11.57
N ALA A 3 -46.24 9.39 -11.03
CA ALA A 3 -45.19 10.38 -11.03
C ALA A 3 -44.03 9.85 -10.14
N VAL A 4 -42.88 9.58 -10.78
CA VAL A 4 -41.61 9.31 -10.08
C VAL A 4 -41.16 10.64 -9.52
N THR A 5 -41.24 10.77 -8.19
CA THR A 5 -40.66 11.90 -7.48
C THR A 5 -39.13 11.85 -7.65
N PRO A 6 -38.48 12.91 -8.20
CA PRO A 6 -37.03 12.90 -8.34
C PRO A 6 -36.41 12.85 -6.95
N ALA A 7 -35.46 11.92 -6.76
CA ALA A 7 -34.66 11.88 -5.57
C ALA A 7 -34.01 13.26 -5.35
N SER A 8 -34.21 13.86 -4.18
CA SER A 8 -33.61 15.13 -3.81
C SER A 8 -32.11 15.00 -3.92
N SER A 9 -31.49 15.71 -4.86
CA SER A 9 -30.06 15.91 -4.89
C SER A 9 -29.68 16.66 -3.62
N ARG A 10 -29.13 15.94 -2.62
CA ARG A 10 -28.49 16.63 -1.50
C ARG A 10 -27.36 17.45 -2.12
N SER A 11 -27.44 18.76 -2.05
CA SER A 11 -26.33 19.62 -2.41
C SER A 11 -25.16 19.27 -1.51
N PHE A 12 -23.96 19.12 -2.08
CA PHE A 12 -22.74 18.93 -1.31
C PHE A 12 -22.54 20.17 -0.44
N ASP A 13 -22.55 19.98 0.89
CA ASP A 13 -22.23 21.03 1.86
C ASP A 13 -20.79 20.83 2.32
N PHE A 14 -19.92 21.74 1.93
CA PHE A 14 -18.50 21.70 2.25
C PHE A 14 -18.25 21.82 3.76
N GLU A 15 -19.00 22.67 4.45
CA GLU A 15 -18.82 22.89 5.89
C GLU A 15 -19.20 21.65 6.70
N ASP A 16 -20.30 20.99 6.34
CA ASP A 16 -20.71 19.73 6.99
C ASP A 16 -19.72 18.60 6.71
N TRP A 17 -19.24 18.50 5.47
CA TRP A 17 -18.19 17.55 5.12
C TRP A 17 -16.89 17.82 5.90
N LEU A 18 -16.46 19.08 5.99
CA LEU A 18 -15.23 19.47 6.71
C LEU A 18 -15.35 19.15 8.20
N LYS A 19 -16.48 19.46 8.83
CA LYS A 19 -16.75 19.11 10.23
C LYS A 19 -16.70 17.60 10.45
N ALA A 20 -17.33 16.82 9.57
CA ALA A 20 -17.29 15.35 9.64
C ALA A 20 -15.87 14.81 9.51
N ALA A 21 -15.09 15.32 8.54
CA ALA A 21 -13.71 14.91 8.32
C ALA A 21 -12.78 15.31 9.50
N GLN A 22 -13.04 16.46 10.14
CA GLN A 22 -12.30 16.90 11.31
C GLN A 22 -12.63 16.07 12.55
N ALA A 23 -13.87 15.63 12.71
CA ALA A 23 -14.33 14.81 13.83
C ALA A 23 -13.98 13.33 13.66
N ALA A 24 -13.69 12.88 12.44
CA ALA A 24 -13.37 11.48 12.16
C ALA A 24 -12.15 11.00 12.96
N ARG A 25 -12.24 9.79 13.48
CA ARG A 25 -11.06 9.08 14.03
C ARG A 25 -10.08 8.82 12.88
N ARG A 26 -8.82 9.19 13.09
CA ARG A 26 -7.75 9.00 12.13
C ARG A 26 -6.85 7.87 12.59
N ILE A 27 -6.69 6.85 11.75
CA ILE A 27 -5.74 5.76 11.96
C ILE A 27 -4.62 5.92 10.94
N ASP A 28 -3.37 6.02 11.42
CA ASP A 28 -2.19 6.00 10.57
C ASP A 28 -1.90 4.54 10.18
N LEU A 29 -1.87 4.27 8.89
CA LEU A 29 -1.67 2.92 8.36
C LEU A 29 -0.21 2.68 7.94
N SER A 30 0.73 3.55 8.33
CA SER A 30 2.12 3.47 7.92
C SER A 30 3.07 3.08 9.05
N HIS A 31 4.13 2.37 8.69
CA HIS A 31 5.29 2.21 9.57
C HIS A 31 6.23 3.41 9.48
N PRO A 32 6.88 3.81 10.58
CA PRO A 32 7.89 4.88 10.54
C PRO A 32 9.13 4.43 9.76
N MET A 33 9.67 5.34 8.94
CA MET A 33 10.96 5.13 8.29
C MET A 33 12.09 5.35 9.30
N GLN A 34 12.87 4.32 9.59
CA GLN A 34 13.95 4.37 10.57
C GLN A 34 15.08 3.41 10.23
N LYS A 35 16.27 3.67 10.80
CA LYS A 35 17.39 2.72 10.70
C LYS A 35 17.01 1.38 11.31
N GLY A 36 17.32 0.29 10.59
CA GLY A 36 17.03 -1.08 11.05
C GLY A 36 15.60 -1.56 10.73
N MET A 37 14.76 -0.73 10.08
CA MET A 37 13.47 -1.23 9.59
C MET A 37 13.65 -2.36 8.57
N PRO A 38 12.68 -3.27 8.44
CA PRO A 38 12.72 -4.31 7.42
C PRO A 38 12.85 -3.72 6.02
N ILE A 39 13.81 -4.23 5.25
CA ILE A 39 13.99 -3.91 3.84
C ILE A 39 14.37 -5.20 3.14
N HIS A 40 13.63 -5.56 2.09
CA HIS A 40 13.93 -6.75 1.31
C HIS A 40 15.37 -6.68 0.76
N PRO A 41 16.17 -7.78 0.81
CA PRO A 41 17.58 -7.76 0.41
C PRO A 41 17.86 -7.31 -1.03
N ALA A 42 16.87 -7.35 -1.92
CA ALA A 42 16.99 -6.84 -3.29
C ALA A 42 16.99 -5.30 -3.37
N HIS A 43 16.60 -4.60 -2.29
CA HIS A 43 16.54 -3.15 -2.25
C HIS A 43 17.72 -2.54 -1.48
N PRO A 44 18.19 -1.33 -1.88
CA PRO A 44 19.21 -0.63 -1.14
C PRO A 44 18.73 -0.29 0.29
N PRO A 45 19.63 -0.34 1.28
CA PRO A 45 19.28 -0.07 2.68
C PRO A 45 18.91 1.40 2.90
N PHE A 46 18.11 1.64 3.95
CA PHE A 46 17.76 2.98 4.41
C PHE A 46 18.92 3.63 5.16
N HIS A 47 19.34 4.79 4.70
CA HIS A 47 20.35 5.62 5.36
C HIS A 47 19.81 7.02 5.61
N ILE A 48 20.00 7.52 6.83
CA ILE A 48 19.73 8.89 7.20
C ILE A 48 20.85 9.41 8.09
N THR A 49 21.35 10.60 7.83
CA THR A 49 22.39 11.25 8.61
C THR A 49 22.21 12.75 8.58
N LEU A 50 22.58 13.43 9.65
CA LEU A 50 22.63 14.89 9.65
C LEU A 50 23.68 15.37 8.66
N ASN A 51 23.29 16.25 7.76
CA ASN A 51 24.19 16.97 6.86
C ASN A 51 24.82 18.17 7.59
N ASN A 52 24.02 18.89 8.38
CA ASN A 52 24.49 19.89 9.33
C ASN A 52 23.65 19.84 10.61
N ARG A 53 24.23 20.32 11.72
CA ARG A 53 23.64 20.32 13.05
C ARG A 53 23.44 21.74 13.57
N HIS A 54 22.54 21.91 14.54
CA HIS A 54 22.47 23.18 15.27
C HIS A 54 23.84 23.52 15.88
N GLY A 55 24.29 24.73 15.67
CA GLY A 55 25.57 25.22 16.15
C GLY A 55 26.73 25.11 15.14
N ASP A 56 26.63 24.30 14.08
CA ASP A 56 27.66 24.24 13.03
C ASP A 56 27.80 25.60 12.32
N VAL A 57 26.69 26.30 12.13
CA VAL A 57 26.61 27.69 11.66
C VAL A 57 25.68 28.48 12.55
N LEU A 58 26.23 29.45 13.27
CA LEU A 58 25.45 30.39 14.09
C LEU A 58 25.49 31.78 13.47
N ARG A 59 24.32 32.30 13.10
CA ARG A 59 24.18 33.65 12.53
C ARG A 59 24.18 34.71 13.64
N SER A 60 24.54 35.94 13.31
CA SER A 60 24.61 37.04 14.27
C SER A 60 23.27 37.33 15.02
N CYS A 61 22.15 36.95 14.43
CA CYS A 61 20.82 37.02 15.05
C CYS A 61 20.51 35.82 16.00
N GLY A 62 21.46 34.92 16.24
CA GLY A 62 21.26 33.72 17.06
C GLY A 62 20.63 32.51 16.31
N HIS A 63 20.35 32.62 15.00
CA HIS A 63 19.76 31.56 14.22
C HIS A 63 20.75 30.44 13.91
N SER A 64 20.36 29.20 14.10
CA SER A 64 20.99 28.01 13.56
C SER A 64 19.94 27.02 13.03
N SER A 65 20.33 26.16 12.10
CA SER A 65 19.46 25.15 11.50
C SER A 65 20.15 23.80 11.40
N SER A 66 19.34 22.75 11.27
CA SER A 66 19.80 21.38 11.03
C SER A 66 19.05 20.81 9.84
N ASN A 67 19.70 19.93 9.07
CA ASN A 67 19.04 19.17 8.00
C ASN A 67 19.73 17.82 7.82
N GLU A 68 19.07 16.91 7.11
CA GLU A 68 19.45 15.53 6.92
C GLU A 68 19.65 15.21 5.43
N LEU A 69 20.54 14.27 5.17
CA LEU A 69 20.61 13.50 3.94
C LEU A 69 19.91 12.16 4.18
N MET A 70 18.94 11.83 3.32
CA MET A 70 18.27 10.53 3.32
C MET A 70 18.51 9.83 1.99
N VAL A 71 18.93 8.56 2.05
CA VAL A 71 19.07 7.66 0.89
C VAL A 71 18.24 6.42 1.18
N THR A 72 17.35 6.09 0.25
CA THR A 72 16.43 4.95 0.42
C THR A 72 15.92 4.44 -0.93
N SER A 73 15.45 3.20 -0.96
CA SER A 73 14.60 2.71 -2.06
C SER A 73 13.24 3.41 -2.04
N THR A 74 12.63 3.57 -3.19
CA THR A 74 11.22 3.99 -3.30
C THR A 74 10.26 2.91 -2.79
N HIS A 75 10.75 1.66 -2.62
CA HIS A 75 10.05 0.51 -2.06
C HIS A 75 10.51 0.22 -0.61
N SER A 76 10.59 1.26 0.22
CA SER A 76 11.01 1.16 1.62
C SER A 76 9.87 1.57 2.55
N SER A 77 9.73 0.82 3.68
CA SER A 77 8.64 1.03 4.62
C SER A 77 7.28 0.94 3.91
N THR A 78 6.26 1.62 4.42
CA THR A 78 4.95 1.68 3.74
C THR A 78 5.10 2.47 2.45
N HIS A 79 4.78 1.84 1.32
CA HIS A 79 4.95 2.42 -0.01
C HIS A 79 3.84 1.96 -0.97
N ILE A 80 3.73 2.63 -2.10
CA ILE A 80 2.84 2.27 -3.21
C ILE A 80 3.66 2.02 -4.47
N ASP A 81 3.33 0.96 -5.19
CA ASP A 81 3.90 0.62 -6.48
C ASP A 81 3.23 1.37 -7.61
N ALA A 82 4.07 1.96 -8.46
CA ALA A 82 3.65 2.55 -9.71
C ALA A 82 3.50 1.49 -10.81
N LEU A 83 2.71 1.77 -11.84
CA LEU A 83 2.43 0.79 -12.90
C LEU A 83 3.65 0.46 -13.79
N CYS A 84 4.76 1.18 -13.64
CA CYS A 84 6.03 0.85 -14.27
C CYS A 84 6.91 -0.11 -13.42
N HIS A 85 6.44 -0.53 -12.22
CA HIS A 85 7.23 -1.37 -11.34
C HIS A 85 7.42 -2.78 -11.89
N VAL A 86 6.37 -3.38 -12.43
CA VAL A 86 6.36 -4.77 -12.92
C VAL A 86 5.95 -4.83 -14.38
N SER A 87 6.60 -5.70 -15.14
CA SER A 87 6.25 -6.00 -16.53
C SER A 87 5.97 -7.48 -16.73
N GLU A 88 5.08 -7.80 -17.64
CA GLU A 88 4.84 -9.15 -18.14
C GLU A 88 5.56 -9.33 -19.47
N HIS A 89 6.55 -10.21 -19.55
CA HIS A 89 7.37 -10.44 -20.75
C HIS A 89 7.94 -9.15 -21.37
N GLY A 90 8.29 -8.16 -20.52
CA GLY A 90 8.80 -6.86 -20.96
C GLY A 90 7.72 -5.85 -21.35
N ALA A 91 6.44 -6.17 -21.21
CA ALA A 91 5.33 -5.25 -21.42
C ALA A 91 4.81 -4.70 -20.09
N LEU A 92 4.78 -3.37 -19.94
CA LEU A 92 4.10 -2.67 -18.85
C LEU A 92 2.59 -2.62 -19.13
N TYR A 93 1.81 -2.20 -18.13
CA TYR A 93 0.39 -1.93 -18.30
C TYR A 93 0.13 -1.04 -19.54
N GLY A 94 -0.91 -1.34 -20.30
CA GLY A 94 -1.17 -0.66 -21.58
C GLY A 94 -0.22 -1.05 -22.71
N LYS A 95 0.59 -2.12 -22.52
CA LYS A 95 1.49 -2.71 -23.50
C LYS A 95 2.67 -1.83 -23.93
N TYR A 96 3.11 -0.93 -23.06
CA TYR A 96 4.35 -0.19 -23.29
C TYR A 96 5.56 -1.14 -23.13
N ASP A 97 6.55 -1.00 -24.01
CA ASP A 97 7.81 -1.76 -23.93
C ASP A 97 8.70 -1.20 -22.81
N ALA A 98 8.88 -1.99 -21.73
CA ALA A 98 9.63 -1.56 -20.56
C ALA A 98 11.07 -1.14 -20.89
N GLY A 99 11.73 -1.81 -21.85
CA GLY A 99 13.10 -1.50 -22.25
C GLY A 99 13.22 -0.16 -22.98
N ARG A 100 12.17 0.25 -23.71
CA ARG A 100 12.13 1.54 -24.41
C ARG A 100 11.74 2.69 -23.49
N GLU A 101 10.92 2.40 -22.49
CA GLU A 101 10.44 3.42 -21.56
C GLU A 101 11.47 3.76 -20.47
N GLN A 102 12.42 2.88 -20.18
CA GLN A 102 13.58 3.17 -19.34
C GLN A 102 14.61 4.01 -20.10
N GLN A 103 15.16 5.05 -19.46
CA GLN A 103 16.16 5.91 -20.08
C GLN A 103 17.28 6.30 -19.13
N GLY A 104 18.49 6.42 -19.69
CA GLY A 104 19.67 6.91 -18.98
C GLY A 104 19.94 6.11 -17.71
N THR A 105 19.62 6.66 -16.55
CA THR A 105 19.78 6.02 -15.25
C THR A 105 18.68 5.02 -14.91
N GLY A 106 17.79 4.69 -15.84
CA GLY A 106 16.73 3.72 -15.64
C GLY A 106 15.36 4.28 -15.24
N LEU A 107 15.20 5.60 -15.21
CA LEU A 107 13.89 6.21 -14.92
C LEU A 107 12.90 6.00 -16.06
N PHE A 108 11.63 5.74 -15.72
CA PHE A 108 10.58 5.49 -16.70
C PHE A 108 9.97 6.80 -17.22
N LYS A 109 9.52 6.79 -18.48
CA LYS A 109 8.80 7.90 -19.12
C LYS A 109 7.28 7.80 -18.92
N VAL A 110 6.79 6.61 -18.63
CA VAL A 110 5.36 6.31 -18.45
C VAL A 110 5.14 5.60 -17.13
N HIS A 111 3.97 5.79 -16.56
CA HIS A 111 3.53 5.05 -15.37
C HIS A 111 4.39 5.21 -14.11
N GLY A 112 5.23 6.26 -14.04
CA GLY A 112 5.99 6.55 -12.83
C GLY A 112 5.12 7.03 -11.68
N ALA A 113 5.68 7.08 -10.47
CA ALA A 113 4.97 7.48 -9.25
C ALA A 113 4.32 8.86 -9.34
N GLU A 114 4.86 9.77 -10.15
CA GLU A 114 4.28 11.10 -10.40
C GLU A 114 2.91 11.06 -11.10
N THR A 115 2.58 9.95 -11.74
CA THR A 115 1.28 9.76 -12.44
C THR A 115 0.17 9.27 -11.51
N ILE A 116 0.51 8.82 -10.31
CA ILE A 116 -0.47 8.40 -9.31
C ILE A 116 -1.12 9.65 -8.73
N ALA A 117 -2.41 9.84 -9.01
CA ALA A 117 -3.16 10.96 -8.46
C ALA A 117 -3.28 10.86 -6.92
N PRO A 118 -3.44 11.99 -6.21
CA PRO A 118 -3.80 11.97 -4.79
C PRO A 118 -5.00 11.05 -4.54
N ILE A 119 -4.88 10.17 -3.56
CA ILE A 119 -5.86 9.11 -3.29
C ILE A 119 -6.82 9.60 -2.21
N PHE A 120 -8.10 9.70 -2.56
CA PHE A 120 -9.21 9.87 -1.64
C PHE A 120 -10.34 8.97 -2.12
N ARG A 121 -10.45 7.79 -1.52
CA ARG A 121 -11.33 6.73 -2.00
C ARG A 121 -11.97 5.97 -0.84
N ARG A 122 -12.98 5.16 -1.13
CA ARG A 122 -13.46 4.19 -0.18
C ARG A 122 -12.37 3.13 0.02
N GLY A 123 -11.97 2.90 1.29
CA GLY A 123 -11.18 1.77 1.72
C GLY A 123 -12.10 0.61 2.14
N VAL A 124 -11.70 -0.61 1.84
CA VAL A 124 -12.35 -1.85 2.30
C VAL A 124 -11.30 -2.71 2.98
N LEU A 125 -11.55 -3.12 4.23
CA LEU A 125 -10.67 -4.02 4.96
C LEU A 125 -11.17 -5.46 4.82
N LEU A 126 -10.34 -6.33 4.28
CA LEU A 126 -10.48 -7.78 4.31
C LEU A 126 -9.58 -8.32 5.42
N ASP A 127 -10.13 -8.45 6.62
CA ASP A 127 -9.40 -8.95 7.80
C ASP A 127 -9.39 -10.48 7.80
N VAL A 128 -8.45 -11.07 7.03
CA VAL A 128 -8.37 -12.52 6.86
C VAL A 128 -7.95 -13.20 8.15
N ALA A 129 -6.99 -12.65 8.89
CA ALA A 129 -6.56 -13.20 10.17
C ALA A 129 -7.76 -13.32 11.14
N ARG A 130 -8.57 -12.25 11.25
CA ARG A 130 -9.79 -12.26 12.08
C ARG A 130 -10.83 -13.24 11.57
N ALA A 131 -11.05 -13.35 10.27
CA ALA A 131 -12.01 -14.27 9.68
C ALA A 131 -11.64 -15.74 9.96
N LEU A 132 -10.35 -16.03 10.08
CA LEU A 132 -9.84 -17.36 10.45
C LEU A 132 -9.67 -17.56 11.96
N GLY A 133 -9.94 -16.53 12.78
CA GLY A 133 -9.85 -16.61 14.25
C GLY A 133 -8.42 -16.67 14.78
N VAL A 134 -7.44 -16.12 14.06
CA VAL A 134 -6.03 -16.06 14.46
C VAL A 134 -5.54 -14.63 14.59
N ASP A 135 -4.49 -14.40 15.37
CA ASP A 135 -3.86 -13.07 15.50
C ASP A 135 -3.04 -12.73 14.26
N ALA A 136 -2.30 -13.70 13.73
CA ALA A 136 -1.54 -13.63 12.50
C ALA A 136 -1.60 -14.95 11.75
N LEU A 137 -1.53 -14.88 10.41
CA LEU A 137 -1.47 -16.08 9.55
C LEU A 137 -0.11 -16.79 9.70
N ASP A 138 -0.09 -18.07 9.37
CA ASP A 138 1.15 -18.86 9.36
C ASP A 138 2.13 -18.38 8.28
N PRO A 139 3.45 -18.63 8.45
CA PRO A 139 4.45 -18.38 7.41
C PRO A 139 4.08 -19.04 6.09
N ALA A 140 4.21 -18.30 4.98
CA ALA A 140 3.87 -18.74 3.63
C ALA A 140 2.42 -19.26 3.46
N HIS A 141 1.49 -18.82 4.31
CA HIS A 141 0.07 -19.10 4.15
C HIS A 141 -0.44 -18.43 2.86
N GLU A 142 -0.87 -19.22 1.91
CA GLU A 142 -1.52 -18.76 0.69
C GLU A 142 -2.99 -18.46 0.96
N ILE A 143 -3.35 -17.18 0.94
CA ILE A 143 -4.73 -16.75 1.11
C ILE A 143 -5.53 -17.14 -0.13
N THR A 144 -6.50 -18.01 0.08
CA THR A 144 -7.39 -18.54 -0.96
C THR A 144 -8.55 -17.57 -1.27
N VAL A 145 -9.22 -17.77 -2.40
CA VAL A 145 -10.46 -17.03 -2.74
C VAL A 145 -11.53 -17.20 -1.67
N ALA A 146 -11.69 -18.41 -1.13
CA ALA A 146 -12.69 -18.67 -0.09
C ALA A 146 -12.42 -17.88 1.20
N GLU A 147 -11.15 -17.68 1.57
CA GLU A 147 -10.76 -16.88 2.72
C GLU A 147 -10.96 -15.38 2.47
N LEU A 148 -10.68 -14.88 1.25
CA LEU A 148 -11.00 -13.51 0.85
C LEU A 148 -12.50 -13.25 0.91
N GLU A 149 -13.32 -14.18 0.41
CA GLU A 149 -14.79 -14.10 0.44
C GLU A 149 -15.33 -14.17 1.88
N ALA A 150 -14.74 -14.99 2.73
CA ALA A 150 -15.10 -15.06 4.15
C ALA A 150 -14.78 -13.73 4.86
N ALA A 151 -13.61 -13.12 4.57
CA ALA A 151 -13.25 -11.82 5.13
C ALA A 151 -14.15 -10.70 4.57
N GLU A 152 -14.51 -10.73 3.28
CA GLU A 152 -15.47 -9.80 2.68
C GLU A 152 -16.84 -9.89 3.36
N ALA A 153 -17.34 -11.10 3.54
CA ALA A 153 -18.62 -11.34 4.23
C ALA A 153 -18.59 -10.87 5.69
N ALA A 154 -17.49 -11.15 6.41
CA ALA A 154 -17.32 -10.72 7.81
C ALA A 154 -17.21 -9.18 7.94
N SER A 155 -16.66 -8.50 6.94
CA SER A 155 -16.59 -7.04 6.91
C SER A 155 -17.93 -6.36 6.71
N GLY A 156 -18.94 -7.06 6.20
CA GLY A 156 -20.23 -6.52 5.79
C GLY A 156 -20.19 -5.57 4.60
N THR A 157 -19.00 -5.47 3.92
CA THR A 157 -18.78 -4.54 2.81
C THR A 157 -18.22 -5.28 1.61
N ARG A 158 -18.92 -5.19 0.47
CA ARG A 158 -18.42 -5.76 -0.78
C ARG A 158 -17.38 -4.84 -1.41
N VAL A 159 -16.32 -5.47 -1.90
CA VAL A 159 -15.31 -4.81 -2.75
C VAL A 159 -15.94 -4.39 -4.07
N GLY A 160 -15.70 -3.16 -4.48
CA GLY A 160 -16.20 -2.58 -5.71
C GLY A 160 -15.13 -1.90 -6.55
N GLU A 161 -15.52 -1.51 -7.75
CA GLU A 161 -14.64 -0.81 -8.68
C GLU A 161 -14.16 0.52 -8.08
N GLY A 162 -12.85 0.76 -8.18
CA GLY A 162 -12.22 1.98 -7.69
C GLY A 162 -11.94 2.04 -6.19
N ASP A 163 -12.25 1.01 -5.42
CA ASP A 163 -11.90 0.92 -4.00
C ASP A 163 -10.39 0.79 -3.78
N VAL A 164 -9.95 1.05 -2.56
CA VAL A 164 -8.67 0.61 -2.00
C VAL A 164 -8.95 -0.59 -1.09
N VAL A 165 -8.45 -1.76 -1.47
CA VAL A 165 -8.70 -3.01 -0.75
C VAL A 165 -7.50 -3.37 0.09
N LEU A 166 -7.65 -3.40 1.41
CA LEU A 166 -6.59 -3.76 2.34
C LEU A 166 -6.81 -5.16 2.89
N VAL A 167 -5.80 -6.02 2.75
CA VAL A 167 -5.81 -7.40 3.24
C VAL A 167 -4.97 -7.46 4.51
N ARG A 168 -5.61 -7.70 5.67
CA ARG A 168 -4.92 -7.86 6.93
C ARG A 168 -4.61 -9.32 7.19
N THR A 169 -3.33 -9.60 7.37
CA THR A 169 -2.78 -10.92 7.71
C THR A 169 -2.36 -11.04 9.17
N GLY A 170 -2.24 -9.89 9.89
CA GLY A 170 -1.65 -9.80 11.23
C GLY A 170 -0.13 -9.82 11.23
N TRP A 171 0.52 -9.89 10.07
CA TRP A 171 1.97 -10.04 9.93
C TRP A 171 2.75 -8.79 10.36
N ALA A 172 2.13 -7.60 10.34
CA ALA A 172 2.72 -6.36 10.85
C ALA A 172 3.21 -6.46 12.30
N ALA A 173 2.66 -7.37 13.11
CA ALA A 173 3.13 -7.64 14.46
C ALA A 173 4.63 -8.01 14.54
N TYR A 174 5.20 -8.50 13.43
CA TYR A 174 6.61 -8.89 13.35
C TYR A 174 7.53 -7.78 12.80
N TRP A 175 7.03 -6.56 12.58
CA TRP A 175 7.81 -5.45 11.99
C TRP A 175 9.15 -5.18 12.67
N GLN A 176 9.25 -5.35 14.00
CA GLN A 176 10.49 -5.13 14.75
C GLN A 176 11.48 -6.30 14.65
N ASP A 177 11.06 -7.43 14.10
CA ASP A 177 11.89 -8.61 13.83
C ASP A 177 12.05 -8.76 12.32
N SER A 178 13.03 -8.06 11.74
CA SER A 178 13.23 -8.01 10.29
C SER A 178 13.36 -9.38 9.63
N PRO A 179 14.14 -10.36 10.13
CA PRO A 179 14.21 -11.68 9.52
C PRO A 179 12.85 -12.36 9.46
N LYS A 180 12.09 -12.32 10.56
CA LYS A 180 10.75 -12.90 10.62
C LYS A 180 9.77 -12.18 9.72
N TYR A 181 9.73 -10.84 9.79
CA TYR A 181 8.83 -10.04 8.98
C TYR A 181 9.03 -10.25 7.47
N LEU A 182 10.29 -10.34 7.05
CA LEU A 182 10.65 -10.64 5.66
C LEU A 182 10.50 -12.12 5.30
N GLY A 183 10.10 -12.97 6.25
CA GLY A 183 9.96 -14.40 6.08
C GLY A 183 11.28 -15.16 5.91
N LEU A 184 12.44 -14.53 6.14
CA LEU A 184 13.77 -15.09 5.84
C LEU A 184 14.21 -16.20 6.80
N ASP A 185 13.62 -16.28 7.98
CA ASP A 185 13.88 -17.30 9.00
C ASP A 185 12.79 -18.41 9.05
N SER A 186 11.88 -18.40 8.09
CA SER A 186 10.73 -19.33 8.01
C SER A 186 10.49 -19.77 6.57
N ALA A 187 9.32 -20.37 6.30
CA ALA A 187 8.92 -20.78 4.94
C ALA A 187 8.64 -19.59 4.00
N GLY A 188 8.46 -18.39 4.54
CA GLY A 188 8.12 -17.18 3.80
C GLY A 188 7.15 -16.28 4.57
N ALA A 189 6.43 -15.40 3.90
CA ALA A 189 5.40 -14.54 4.45
C ALA A 189 4.02 -14.85 3.83
N PRO A 190 2.91 -14.64 4.55
CA PRO A 190 1.58 -14.90 4.04
C PRO A 190 1.14 -13.84 3.03
N GLY A 191 0.18 -14.19 2.17
CA GLY A 191 -0.43 -13.27 1.22
C GLY A 191 -1.36 -13.97 0.24
N PRO A 192 -2.11 -13.24 -0.60
CA PRO A 192 -2.94 -13.83 -1.65
C PRO A 192 -2.13 -14.68 -2.62
N GLY A 193 -2.69 -15.83 -3.01
CA GLY A 193 -2.19 -16.63 -4.13
C GLY A 193 -2.69 -16.08 -5.48
N VAL A 194 -2.31 -16.75 -6.56
CA VAL A 194 -2.64 -16.38 -7.96
C VAL A 194 -4.15 -16.24 -8.17
N GLU A 195 -4.94 -17.18 -7.69
CA GLU A 195 -6.40 -17.12 -7.79
C GLU A 195 -6.99 -15.95 -7.00
N GLY A 196 -6.40 -15.63 -5.83
CA GLY A 196 -6.72 -14.44 -5.05
C GLY A 196 -6.42 -13.14 -5.81
N GLY A 197 -5.29 -13.10 -6.53
CA GLY A 197 -4.94 -12.00 -7.43
C GLY A 197 -5.96 -11.79 -8.53
N HIS A 198 -6.39 -12.84 -9.19
CA HIS A 198 -7.45 -12.78 -10.22
C HIS A 198 -8.80 -12.36 -9.63
N TRP A 199 -9.16 -12.87 -8.46
CA TRP A 199 -10.39 -12.50 -7.75
C TRP A 199 -10.43 -11.00 -7.43
N LEU A 200 -9.31 -10.43 -6.97
CA LEU A 200 -9.16 -9.00 -6.72
C LEU A 200 -9.23 -8.20 -8.03
N ALA A 201 -8.47 -8.61 -9.06
CA ALA A 201 -8.45 -7.92 -10.36
C ALA A 201 -9.83 -7.86 -11.02
N ALA A 202 -10.62 -8.93 -10.90
CA ALA A 202 -12.00 -8.97 -11.43
C ALA A 202 -12.93 -7.92 -10.81
N ARG A 203 -12.62 -7.41 -9.62
CA ARG A 203 -13.37 -6.37 -8.91
C ARG A 203 -12.91 -4.95 -9.24
N LYS A 204 -11.81 -4.83 -10.00
CA LYS A 204 -11.25 -3.56 -10.50
C LYS A 204 -11.02 -2.51 -9.41
N PRO A 205 -10.39 -2.84 -8.28
CA PRO A 205 -10.01 -1.83 -7.31
C PRO A 205 -9.02 -0.85 -7.93
N PHE A 206 -8.89 0.34 -7.36
CA PHE A 206 -7.84 1.29 -7.71
C PHE A 206 -6.48 0.78 -7.23
N SER A 207 -6.44 0.26 -6.02
CA SER A 207 -5.26 -0.37 -5.45
C SER A 207 -5.64 -1.47 -4.47
N VAL A 208 -4.71 -2.37 -4.24
CA VAL A 208 -4.76 -3.33 -3.15
C VAL A 208 -3.60 -3.03 -2.19
N GLY A 209 -3.66 -3.54 -0.96
CA GLY A 209 -2.54 -3.42 -0.02
C GLY A 209 -2.57 -4.48 1.05
N SER A 210 -1.41 -4.71 1.71
CA SER A 210 -1.28 -5.66 2.80
C SER A 210 -0.31 -5.17 3.89
N ASP A 211 -0.35 -5.84 5.02
CA ASP A 211 0.55 -5.67 6.15
C ASP A 211 1.79 -6.58 6.08
N THR A 212 2.19 -6.95 4.85
CA THR A 212 3.35 -7.80 4.54
C THR A 212 4.36 -7.05 3.67
N SER A 213 5.57 -7.60 3.54
CA SER A 213 6.67 -7.00 2.76
C SER A 213 6.53 -7.20 1.24
N ALA A 214 5.70 -8.13 0.82
CA ALA A 214 5.19 -8.32 -0.52
C ALA A 214 3.69 -8.58 -0.39
N PHE A 215 2.88 -8.11 -1.31
CA PHE A 215 1.44 -8.27 -1.25
C PHE A 215 1.03 -9.75 -1.30
N GLU A 216 1.64 -10.51 -2.22
CA GLU A 216 1.37 -11.93 -2.41
C GLU A 216 2.10 -12.84 -1.44
N VAL A 217 1.67 -14.09 -1.38
CA VAL A 217 2.36 -15.12 -0.61
C VAL A 217 3.81 -15.27 -1.08
N MET A 218 4.74 -15.13 -0.14
CA MET A 218 6.15 -15.35 -0.39
C MET A 218 6.55 -16.74 0.09
N ASN A 219 7.10 -17.54 -0.83
CA ASN A 219 7.67 -18.84 -0.54
C ASN A 219 9.11 -18.88 -1.07
N HIS A 220 10.10 -19.07 -0.20
CA HIS A 220 11.52 -19.04 -0.57
C HIS A 220 11.95 -20.12 -1.57
N HIS A 221 11.14 -21.16 -1.72
CA HIS A 221 11.42 -22.21 -2.70
C HIS A 221 10.93 -21.87 -4.11
N ASN A 222 10.03 -20.89 -4.24
CA ASN A 222 9.49 -20.48 -5.53
C ASN A 222 9.02 -19.02 -5.45
N ILE A 223 9.95 -18.08 -5.63
CA ILE A 223 9.63 -16.65 -5.66
C ILE A 223 9.21 -16.31 -7.09
N THR A 224 7.89 -16.31 -7.32
CA THR A 224 7.29 -15.79 -8.55
C THR A 224 6.38 -14.64 -8.17
N LEU A 225 6.62 -13.43 -8.65
CA LEU A 225 5.75 -12.28 -8.38
C LEU A 225 4.55 -12.28 -9.35
N GLU A 226 3.79 -13.39 -9.37
CA GLU A 226 2.69 -13.55 -10.32
C GLU A 226 1.49 -12.67 -9.99
N VAL A 227 1.19 -12.46 -8.71
CA VAL A 227 0.09 -11.58 -8.31
C VAL A 227 0.42 -10.11 -8.61
N HIS A 228 1.67 -9.68 -8.42
CA HIS A 228 2.13 -8.38 -8.88
C HIS A 228 1.93 -8.21 -10.39
N MET A 229 2.30 -9.21 -11.17
CA MET A 229 2.13 -9.21 -12.62
C MET A 229 0.65 -9.10 -13.00
N ILE A 230 -0.24 -9.90 -12.37
CA ILE A 230 -1.69 -9.86 -12.60
C ILE A 230 -2.26 -8.47 -12.27
N LEU A 231 -1.90 -7.92 -11.12
CA LEU A 231 -2.48 -6.66 -10.65
C LEU A 231 -1.90 -5.47 -11.43
N ILE A 232 -0.57 -5.32 -11.46
CA ILE A 232 0.09 -4.15 -12.01
C ILE A 232 0.12 -4.20 -13.55
N ALA A 233 0.79 -5.21 -14.12
CA ALA A 233 1.07 -5.24 -15.55
C ALA A 233 -0.17 -5.55 -16.41
N GLN A 234 -1.02 -6.49 -15.95
CA GLN A 234 -2.19 -6.91 -16.70
C GLN A 234 -3.41 -6.01 -16.47
N ASN A 235 -3.62 -5.52 -15.23
CA ASN A 235 -4.88 -4.87 -14.85
C ASN A 235 -4.73 -3.40 -14.42
N GLY A 236 -3.52 -2.84 -14.29
CA GLY A 236 -3.29 -1.44 -13.94
C GLY A 236 -3.73 -1.09 -12.52
N ILE A 237 -3.62 -2.04 -11.60
CA ILE A 237 -3.98 -1.91 -10.18
C ILE A 237 -2.70 -1.70 -9.39
N HIS A 238 -2.64 -0.61 -8.62
CA HIS A 238 -1.51 -0.32 -7.74
C HIS A 238 -1.47 -1.26 -6.55
N ILE A 239 -0.26 -1.50 -6.00
CA ILE A 239 -0.08 -2.28 -4.76
C ILE A 239 0.47 -1.36 -3.68
N ILE A 240 0.01 -1.52 -2.44
CA ILE A 240 0.51 -0.82 -1.25
C ILE A 240 1.02 -1.88 -0.28
N GLU A 241 2.28 -1.78 0.12
CA GLU A 241 2.93 -2.77 0.97
C GLU A 241 3.37 -2.19 2.30
N ASN A 242 3.69 -3.09 3.22
CA ASN A 242 4.16 -2.72 4.56
C ASN A 242 3.19 -1.78 5.30
N LEU A 243 1.90 -2.08 5.26
CA LEU A 243 0.90 -1.37 6.05
C LEU A 243 0.91 -1.85 7.51
N THR A 244 0.44 -1.00 8.41
CA THR A 244 0.05 -1.41 9.77
C THR A 244 -1.46 -1.39 9.87
N LEU A 245 -2.09 -2.56 9.99
CA LEU A 245 -3.55 -2.73 9.89
C LEU A 245 -4.21 -3.16 11.21
N ASP A 246 -3.44 -3.36 12.28
CA ASP A 246 -3.98 -3.89 13.55
C ASP A 246 -4.97 -2.94 14.21
N GLU A 247 -4.68 -1.63 14.24
CA GLU A 247 -5.60 -0.64 14.81
C GLU A 247 -6.89 -0.53 13.98
N LEU A 248 -6.78 -0.62 12.66
CA LEU A 248 -7.93 -0.62 11.75
C LEU A 248 -8.78 -1.89 11.93
N GLY A 249 -8.14 -3.07 12.02
CA GLY A 249 -8.81 -4.35 12.32
C GLY A 249 -9.55 -4.31 13.67
N ALA A 250 -8.90 -3.76 14.72
CA ALA A 250 -9.51 -3.59 16.03
C ALA A 250 -10.71 -2.64 16.04
N ALA A 251 -10.76 -1.67 15.13
CA ALA A 251 -11.90 -0.76 14.99
C ALA A 251 -13.17 -1.45 14.48
N GLY A 252 -13.05 -2.62 13.84
CA GLY A 252 -14.17 -3.47 13.44
C GLY A 252 -15.04 -2.89 12.31
N GLN A 253 -14.56 -1.88 11.58
CA GLN A 253 -15.30 -1.29 10.45
C GLN A 253 -14.79 -1.88 9.13
N GLY A 254 -15.71 -2.39 8.31
CA GLY A 254 -15.37 -2.99 7.01
C GLY A 254 -15.06 -1.96 5.91
N SER A 255 -15.50 -0.70 6.07
CA SER A 255 -15.22 0.37 5.12
C SER A 255 -14.94 1.71 5.81
N PHE A 256 -14.14 2.55 5.15
CA PHE A 256 -13.65 3.82 5.68
C PHE A 256 -13.26 4.76 4.54
N ALA A 257 -13.00 6.03 4.83
CA ALA A 257 -12.37 6.89 3.85
C ALA A 257 -10.83 6.68 3.89
N PHE A 258 -10.28 6.23 2.76
CA PHE A 258 -8.84 6.04 2.58
C PHE A 258 -8.23 7.30 1.95
N VAL A 259 -7.20 7.83 2.58
CA VAL A 259 -6.47 9.03 2.13
C VAL A 259 -4.99 8.72 2.05
N ALA A 260 -4.37 8.96 0.90
CA ALA A 260 -2.93 8.82 0.72
C ALA A 260 -2.41 9.74 -0.39
N GLN A 261 -1.16 10.17 -0.26
CA GLN A 261 -0.50 10.99 -1.28
C GLN A 261 0.91 10.46 -1.52
N PRO A 262 1.14 9.75 -2.62
CA PRO A 262 2.49 9.38 -3.05
C PRO A 262 3.33 10.63 -3.37
N LEU A 263 4.63 10.52 -3.18
CA LEU A 263 5.55 11.58 -3.61
C LEU A 263 5.59 11.62 -5.15
N ARG A 264 5.65 12.81 -5.73
CA ARG A 264 5.75 13.01 -7.18
C ARG A 264 7.18 12.83 -7.65
N ILE A 265 7.68 11.60 -7.58
CA ILE A 265 9.02 11.24 -8.05
C ILE A 265 8.92 10.82 -9.51
N THR A 266 9.35 11.69 -10.42
CA THR A 266 9.24 11.46 -11.88
C THR A 266 9.94 10.18 -12.30
N GLY A 267 9.23 9.29 -12.97
CA GLY A 267 9.73 8.03 -13.51
C GLY A 267 10.12 6.98 -12.47
N ALA A 268 9.78 7.18 -11.19
CA ALA A 268 10.05 6.19 -10.15
C ALA A 268 9.04 5.03 -10.19
N THR A 269 9.53 3.83 -9.87
CA THR A 269 8.73 2.60 -9.85
C THR A 269 7.80 2.48 -8.65
N GLY A 270 7.97 3.34 -7.64
CA GLY A 270 7.15 3.38 -6.44
C GLY A 270 7.41 4.65 -5.64
N SER A 271 6.69 4.80 -4.55
CA SER A 271 6.83 5.94 -3.64
C SER A 271 6.51 5.55 -2.21
N PRO A 272 7.35 5.93 -1.22
CA PRO A 272 6.90 5.94 0.16
C PRO A 272 5.59 6.73 0.29
N VAL A 273 4.70 6.24 1.13
CA VAL A 273 3.38 6.84 1.33
C VAL A 273 2.96 6.73 2.79
N ARG A 274 2.20 7.70 3.27
CA ARG A 274 1.61 7.68 4.62
C ARG A 274 0.09 7.65 4.52
N PRO A 275 -0.52 6.45 4.38
CA PRO A 275 -1.95 6.31 4.25
C PRO A 275 -2.66 6.53 5.59
N LEU A 276 -3.87 7.09 5.53
CA LEU A 276 -4.77 7.29 6.67
C LEU A 276 -6.11 6.61 6.38
N ALA A 277 -6.67 5.97 7.40
CA ALA A 277 -8.09 5.61 7.44
C ALA A 277 -8.85 6.64 8.30
N LEU A 278 -9.95 7.19 7.77
CA LEU A 278 -10.87 8.05 8.49
C LEU A 278 -12.16 7.27 8.73
N LEU A 279 -12.55 7.12 10.02
CA LEU A 279 -13.71 6.36 10.51
C LEU A 279 -14.77 7.28 11.07
#